data_c30b9d6ee8e2daa20182cc2d4e874c2e
#
_entry.id   c30b9d6ee8e2daa20182cc2d4e874c2e
#
_cell.length_a   1.000
_cell.length_b   1.000
_cell.length_c   1.000
_cell.angle_alpha   90.00
_cell.angle_beta   90.00
_cell.angle_gamma   90.00
#
_symmetry.space_group_name_H-M   'P 1'
#
loop_
_entity.id
_entity.type
_entity.pdbx_description
1 polymer ?
#
loop_
_entity_poly.entity_id
_entity_poly.type
_entity_poly.pdbx_seq_one_letter_code
_entity_poly.pdbx_strand_id
1 'polypeptide(L)'
;HTKLSVNGTEISLTGQGVLDRSFVRGNIAALARKGENEIVLELDYFQSQQTYDVFDGFYYGNGEVTETLMNCVSYETNIEAMYLFGSFSVRPDSGWQAGENGVRFGDRFRLCAPVTDLDLQDITVQGFPFFHGAMRLKRTITVQSTNWQLRCAGRVQYMRVFVNGQKGGTLLFSDTLDLSPYLHPGENV
;
A
#
# COMPACT_ATOMS: atom_id res chain seq x y z
N HIS A 1 -8.74 2.24 28.04
CA HIS A 1 -8.93 0.79 27.91
C HIS A 1 -9.08 0.44 26.43
N THR A 2 -8.24 -0.47 25.92
CA THR A 2 -8.29 -0.90 24.52
C THR A 2 -8.25 -2.41 24.48
N LYS A 3 -9.24 -3.02 23.83
CA LYS A 3 -9.31 -4.46 23.59
C LYS A 3 -9.53 -4.74 22.12
N LEU A 4 -8.87 -5.74 21.61
CA LEU A 4 -9.07 -6.25 20.26
C LEU A 4 -9.43 -7.72 20.35
N SER A 5 -10.52 -8.10 19.69
CA SER A 5 -10.90 -9.51 19.54
C SER A 5 -11.09 -9.88 18.07
N VAL A 6 -10.83 -11.13 17.78
CA VAL A 6 -11.04 -11.73 16.45
C VAL A 6 -11.85 -12.99 16.61
N ASN A 7 -12.98 -13.06 15.91
CA ASN A 7 -13.91 -14.19 15.98
C ASN A 7 -14.29 -14.57 17.44
N GLY A 8 -14.48 -13.55 18.28
CA GLY A 8 -14.83 -13.69 19.69
C GLY A 8 -13.68 -14.00 20.64
N THR A 9 -12.45 -14.11 20.14
CA THR A 9 -11.26 -14.37 20.97
C THR A 9 -10.43 -13.10 21.14
N GLU A 10 -10.21 -12.65 22.38
CA GLU A 10 -9.37 -11.50 22.70
C GLU A 10 -7.90 -11.80 22.37
N ILE A 11 -7.20 -10.82 21.80
CA ILE A 11 -5.78 -10.90 21.47
C ILE A 11 -4.96 -9.84 22.20
N SER A 12 -3.72 -10.20 22.53
CA SER A 12 -2.80 -9.26 23.14
C SER A 12 -2.29 -8.26 22.12
N LEU A 13 -2.36 -6.96 22.48
CA LEU A 13 -1.77 -5.87 21.72
C LEU A 13 -0.35 -5.62 22.22
N THR A 14 0.57 -5.43 21.29
CA THR A 14 1.96 -5.09 21.58
C THR A 14 2.29 -3.71 21.02
N GLY A 15 3.10 -2.92 21.75
CA GLY A 15 3.62 -1.66 21.27
C GLY A 15 4.52 -1.81 20.03
N GLN A 16 4.79 -0.72 19.34
CA GLN A 16 5.57 -0.59 18.11
C GLN A 16 4.83 -1.10 16.85
N GLY A 17 4.01 -0.23 16.30
CA GLY A 17 3.40 -0.40 14.98
C GLY A 17 4.41 -0.34 13.85
N VAL A 18 3.96 -0.77 12.67
CA VAL A 18 4.80 -0.85 11.46
C VAL A 18 4.90 0.52 10.76
N LEU A 19 3.85 1.34 10.83
CA LEU A 19 3.77 2.64 10.16
C LEU A 19 4.27 3.76 11.06
N ASP A 20 3.85 3.77 12.30
CA ASP A 20 4.21 4.75 13.32
C ASP A 20 4.44 4.06 14.67
N ARG A 21 5.20 4.70 15.56
CA ARG A 21 5.50 4.17 16.91
C ARG A 21 4.29 4.17 17.83
N SER A 22 3.31 5.03 17.57
CA SER A 22 2.07 5.10 18.33
C SER A 22 1.10 3.97 18.03
N PHE A 23 1.21 3.33 16.84
CA PHE A 23 0.36 2.19 16.51
C PHE A 23 0.71 0.97 17.36
N VAL A 24 -0.31 0.33 17.88
CA VAL A 24 -0.22 -1.00 18.49
C VAL A 24 -0.58 -2.06 17.47
N ARG A 25 -0.07 -3.27 17.66
CA ARG A 25 -0.32 -4.41 16.75
C ARG A 25 -0.76 -5.64 17.50
N GLY A 26 -1.61 -6.43 16.87
CA GLY A 26 -2.02 -7.74 17.34
C GLY A 26 -1.80 -8.81 16.26
N ASN A 27 -1.36 -9.99 16.65
CA ASN A 27 -1.23 -11.11 15.72
C ASN A 27 -2.53 -11.90 15.66
N ILE A 28 -3.18 -11.92 14.51
CA ILE A 28 -4.45 -12.60 14.27
C ILE A 28 -4.31 -13.90 13.49
N ALA A 29 -3.11 -14.30 13.09
CA ALA A 29 -2.89 -15.41 12.16
C ALA A 29 -3.49 -16.75 12.64
N ALA A 30 -3.47 -17.01 13.95
CA ALA A 30 -4.04 -18.24 14.50
C ALA A 30 -5.57 -18.23 14.62
N LEU A 31 -6.20 -17.06 14.55
CA LEU A 31 -7.65 -16.86 14.72
C LEU A 31 -8.36 -16.57 13.42
N ALA A 32 -7.63 -16.07 12.42
CA ALA A 32 -8.18 -15.79 11.10
C ALA A 32 -8.54 -17.09 10.38
N ARG A 33 -9.69 -17.12 9.75
CA ARG A 33 -10.23 -18.27 9.02
C ARG A 33 -10.62 -17.90 7.59
N LYS A 34 -10.77 -18.89 6.75
CA LYS A 34 -11.31 -18.70 5.40
C LYS A 34 -12.77 -18.25 5.49
N GLY A 35 -13.14 -17.25 4.71
CA GLY A 35 -14.46 -16.64 4.71
C GLY A 35 -14.51 -15.41 5.59
N GLU A 36 -15.66 -15.15 6.19
CA GLU A 36 -15.88 -13.98 7.03
C GLU A 36 -15.16 -14.10 8.37
N ASN A 37 -14.54 -13.01 8.77
CA ASN A 37 -13.92 -12.85 10.07
C ASN A 37 -14.45 -11.57 10.71
N GLU A 38 -14.81 -11.66 11.98
CA GLU A 38 -15.23 -10.54 12.78
C GLU A 38 -14.02 -10.01 13.56
N ILE A 39 -13.76 -8.71 13.42
CA ILE A 39 -12.75 -8.00 14.18
C ILE A 39 -13.45 -6.92 14.99
N VAL A 40 -13.37 -6.99 16.31
CA VAL A 40 -13.99 -6.03 17.22
C VAL A 40 -12.92 -5.29 17.99
N LEU A 41 -12.94 -3.98 17.87
CA LEU A 41 -12.10 -3.06 18.66
C LEU A 41 -12.98 -2.34 19.66
N GLU A 42 -12.71 -2.56 20.94
CA GLU A 42 -13.33 -1.83 22.04
C GLU A 42 -12.30 -0.84 22.62
N LEU A 43 -12.68 0.40 22.75
CA LEU A 43 -11.81 1.43 23.32
C LEU A 43 -12.62 2.55 23.97
N ASP A 44 -12.01 3.22 24.94
CA ASP A 44 -12.52 4.48 25.46
C ASP A 44 -12.09 5.59 24.51
N TYR A 45 -13.07 6.17 23.79
CA TYR A 45 -12.77 7.21 22.82
C TYR A 45 -12.26 8.49 23.49
N PHE A 46 -11.20 9.02 22.96
CA PHE A 46 -10.62 10.30 23.35
C PHE A 46 -10.30 11.14 22.11
N GLN A 47 -10.65 12.39 22.19
CA GLN A 47 -10.23 13.45 21.27
C GLN A 47 -9.87 14.68 22.09
N SER A 48 -8.75 15.34 21.80
CA SER A 48 -8.35 16.52 22.55
C SER A 48 -9.35 17.67 22.40
N GLN A 49 -9.64 18.35 23.49
CA GLN A 49 -10.54 19.52 23.48
C GLN A 49 -10.01 20.63 22.56
N GLN A 50 -8.70 20.80 22.51
CA GLN A 50 -8.05 21.77 21.63
C GLN A 50 -8.42 21.59 20.16
N THR A 51 -8.62 20.34 19.71
CA THR A 51 -9.08 20.06 18.35
C THR A 51 -10.46 20.67 18.09
N TYR A 52 -11.39 20.47 19.00
CA TYR A 52 -12.73 21.05 18.89
C TYR A 52 -12.70 22.57 18.93
N ASP A 53 -11.95 23.16 19.87
CA ASP A 53 -11.84 24.61 20.02
C ASP A 53 -11.29 25.28 18.75
N VAL A 54 -10.32 24.64 18.09
CA VAL A 54 -9.75 25.13 16.83
C VAL A 54 -10.75 25.02 15.68
N PHE A 55 -11.46 23.90 15.55
CA PHE A 55 -12.48 23.75 14.51
C PHE A 55 -13.67 24.69 14.74
N ASP A 56 -14.13 24.86 15.97
CA ASP A 56 -15.20 25.78 16.30
C ASP A 56 -14.78 27.23 16.00
N GLY A 57 -13.55 27.62 16.34
CA GLY A 57 -12.99 28.91 15.99
C GLY A 57 -12.88 29.14 14.49
N PHE A 58 -12.55 28.11 13.71
CA PHE A 58 -12.46 28.19 12.25
C PHE A 58 -13.83 28.30 11.57
N TYR A 59 -14.80 27.47 11.98
CA TYR A 59 -16.11 27.42 11.32
C TYR A 59 -17.10 28.45 11.83
N TYR A 60 -17.05 28.80 13.11
CA TYR A 60 -18.06 29.63 13.76
C TYR A 60 -17.49 30.93 14.37
N GLY A 61 -16.17 31.06 14.41
CA GLY A 61 -15.49 32.24 14.94
C GLY A 61 -15.38 33.39 13.93
N ASN A 62 -14.77 34.46 14.37
CA ASN A 62 -14.60 35.70 13.59
C ASN A 62 -13.42 35.69 12.64
N GLY A 63 -12.94 34.50 12.21
CA GLY A 63 -11.80 34.35 11.32
C GLY A 63 -10.42 34.52 11.99
N GLU A 64 -10.36 34.47 13.30
CA GLU A 64 -9.10 34.57 14.07
C GLU A 64 -8.26 33.28 13.95
N VAL A 65 -8.90 32.15 13.63
CA VAL A 65 -8.22 30.88 13.42
C VAL A 65 -7.80 30.77 11.97
N THR A 66 -6.52 30.87 11.70
CA THR A 66 -5.94 30.73 10.36
C THR A 66 -5.64 29.28 10.04
N GLU A 67 -5.57 28.96 8.75
CA GLU A 67 -5.12 27.65 8.25
C GLU A 67 -3.76 27.26 8.85
N THR A 68 -2.87 28.22 9.05
CA THR A 68 -1.57 28.00 9.69
C THR A 68 -1.74 27.49 11.12
N LEU A 69 -2.67 28.07 11.88
CA LEU A 69 -2.93 27.64 13.25
C LEU A 69 -3.50 26.22 13.28
N MET A 70 -4.42 25.89 12.37
CA MET A 70 -4.94 24.53 12.22
C MET A 70 -3.85 23.51 11.94
N ASN A 71 -2.87 23.86 11.10
CA ASN A 71 -1.74 22.98 10.78
C ASN A 71 -0.74 22.81 11.94
N CYS A 72 -0.77 23.68 12.93
CA CYS A 72 0.10 23.61 14.11
C CYS A 72 -0.54 22.92 15.31
N VAL A 73 -1.82 22.55 15.24
CA VAL A 73 -2.52 21.88 16.34
C VAL A 73 -2.15 20.40 16.39
N SER A 74 -1.90 19.91 17.59
CA SER A 74 -1.79 18.48 17.83
C SER A 74 -3.20 17.86 17.90
N TYR A 75 -3.56 17.09 16.89
CA TYR A 75 -4.85 16.39 16.82
C TYR A 75 -4.79 15.09 17.62
N GLU A 76 -4.64 15.21 18.93
CA GLU A 76 -4.53 14.03 19.79
C GLU A 76 -5.85 13.25 19.83
N THR A 77 -5.80 12.03 19.37
CA THR A 77 -6.88 11.06 19.43
C THR A 77 -6.32 9.67 19.72
N ASN A 78 -7.10 8.81 20.33
CA ASN A 78 -6.73 7.42 20.59
C ASN A 78 -7.26 6.44 19.53
N ILE A 79 -7.88 6.93 18.48
CA ILE A 79 -8.36 6.11 17.37
C ILE A 79 -7.93 6.71 16.03
N GLU A 80 -7.29 5.88 15.23
CA GLU A 80 -6.94 6.16 13.84
C GLU A 80 -7.38 4.99 12.95
N ALA A 81 -6.90 4.97 11.70
CA ALA A 81 -7.20 3.88 10.80
C ALA A 81 -6.60 2.55 11.27
N MET A 82 -7.35 1.48 11.13
CA MET A 82 -6.88 0.14 11.38
C MET A 82 -6.34 -0.47 10.09
N TYR A 83 -5.13 -1.02 10.14
CA TYR A 83 -4.45 -1.61 9.00
C TYR A 83 -4.28 -3.12 9.19
N LEU A 84 -4.52 -3.86 8.14
CA LEU A 84 -4.28 -5.30 8.10
C LEU A 84 -3.01 -5.59 7.29
N PHE A 85 -2.06 -6.32 7.88
CA PHE A 85 -0.81 -6.71 7.26
C PHE A 85 -0.73 -8.22 7.10
N GLY A 86 -0.23 -8.67 5.95
CA GLY A 86 -0.05 -10.10 5.70
C GLY A 86 0.34 -10.38 4.24
N SER A 87 0.57 -11.66 3.96
CA SER A 87 0.81 -12.13 2.58
C SER A 87 -0.53 -12.41 1.91
N PHE A 88 -1.13 -11.39 1.33
CA PHE A 88 -2.39 -11.49 0.59
C PHE A 88 -2.42 -10.49 -0.57
N SER A 89 -3.32 -10.72 -1.49
CA SER A 89 -3.74 -9.75 -2.50
C SER A 89 -5.18 -9.32 -2.24
N VAL A 90 -5.59 -8.19 -2.82
CA VAL A 90 -6.92 -7.60 -2.61
C VAL A 90 -7.66 -7.54 -3.94
N ARG A 91 -8.92 -7.95 -3.96
CA ARG A 91 -9.77 -7.87 -5.14
C ARG A 91 -11.12 -7.25 -4.79
N PRO A 92 -11.64 -6.35 -5.63
CA PRO A 92 -13.01 -5.86 -5.46
C PRO A 92 -14.02 -6.95 -5.83
N ASP A 93 -15.15 -6.99 -5.12
CA ASP A 93 -16.23 -7.94 -5.42
C ASP A 93 -16.98 -7.61 -6.70
N SER A 94 -17.12 -6.32 -7.01
CA SER A 94 -17.83 -5.83 -8.20
C SER A 94 -17.01 -5.85 -9.50
N GLY A 95 -15.74 -6.31 -9.43
CA GLY A 95 -14.82 -6.21 -10.56
C GLY A 95 -14.35 -4.77 -10.82
N TRP A 96 -13.69 -4.58 -11.95
CA TRP A 96 -13.08 -3.31 -12.36
C TRP A 96 -13.85 -2.70 -13.51
N GLN A 97 -14.01 -1.38 -13.48
CA GLN A 97 -14.56 -0.60 -14.58
C GLN A 97 -13.53 0.44 -15.00
N ALA A 98 -13.10 0.37 -16.25
CA ALA A 98 -12.22 1.40 -16.82
C ALA A 98 -12.99 2.72 -16.93
N GLY A 99 -12.36 3.80 -16.50
CA GLY A 99 -12.85 5.17 -16.63
C GLY A 99 -11.83 6.05 -17.35
N GLU A 100 -12.23 7.23 -17.76
CA GLU A 100 -11.39 8.17 -18.50
C GLU A 100 -10.11 8.55 -17.74
N ASN A 101 -10.19 8.70 -16.42
CA ASN A 101 -9.10 9.16 -15.55
C ASN A 101 -8.65 8.10 -14.54
N GLY A 102 -8.97 6.83 -14.74
CA GLY A 102 -8.59 5.76 -13.83
C GLY A 102 -9.53 4.57 -13.85
N VAL A 103 -9.46 3.78 -12.80
CA VAL A 103 -10.27 2.57 -12.63
C VAL A 103 -11.26 2.81 -11.50
N ARG A 104 -12.51 2.45 -11.72
CA ARG A 104 -13.58 2.48 -10.70
C ARG A 104 -13.87 1.06 -10.22
N PHE A 105 -14.21 0.93 -8.96
CA PHE A 105 -14.61 -0.31 -8.31
C PHE A 105 -15.62 -0.01 -7.21
N GLY A 106 -16.33 -1.03 -6.75
CA GLY A 106 -17.26 -0.88 -5.63
C GLY A 106 -16.55 -0.74 -4.28
N ASP A 107 -17.34 -0.60 -3.25
CA ASP A 107 -16.89 -0.37 -1.87
C ASP A 107 -16.50 -1.66 -1.11
N ARG A 108 -16.71 -2.83 -1.72
CA ARG A 108 -16.43 -4.12 -1.10
C ARG A 108 -15.21 -4.78 -1.71
N PHE A 109 -14.33 -5.25 -0.83
CA PHE A 109 -13.11 -5.94 -1.18
C PHE A 109 -13.01 -7.26 -0.42
N ARG A 110 -12.34 -8.21 -1.05
CA ARG A 110 -11.97 -9.47 -0.41
C ARG A 110 -10.48 -9.68 -0.46
N LEU A 111 -9.96 -10.29 0.58
CA LEU A 111 -8.59 -10.78 0.61
C LEU A 111 -8.52 -12.13 -0.12
N CYS A 112 -7.47 -12.32 -0.88
CA CYS A 112 -7.24 -13.57 -1.60
C CYS A 112 -5.77 -14.00 -1.46
N ALA A 113 -5.46 -15.20 -1.92
CA ALA A 113 -4.09 -15.69 -1.94
C ALA A 113 -3.18 -14.68 -2.66
N PRO A 114 -1.93 -14.53 -2.23
CA PRO A 114 -0.99 -13.61 -2.87
C PRO A 114 -0.85 -13.93 -4.35
N VAL A 115 -0.92 -12.91 -5.18
CA VAL A 115 -0.58 -13.02 -6.59
C VAL A 115 0.93 -12.94 -6.71
N THR A 116 1.55 -13.97 -7.26
CA THR A 116 3.00 -14.11 -7.44
C THR A 116 3.45 -13.99 -8.89
N ASP A 117 2.53 -14.16 -9.80
CA ASP A 117 2.77 -14.02 -11.25
C ASP A 117 1.96 -12.84 -11.78
N LEU A 118 2.65 -11.86 -12.36
CA LEU A 118 2.09 -10.58 -12.76
C LEU A 118 2.47 -10.29 -14.22
N ASP A 119 1.49 -9.83 -14.98
CA ASP A 119 1.76 -9.13 -16.22
C ASP A 119 2.33 -7.75 -15.95
N LEU A 120 3.26 -7.31 -16.79
CA LEU A 120 3.87 -5.97 -16.70
C LEU A 120 2.93 -4.87 -17.24
N GLN A 121 1.64 -4.98 -16.93
CA GLN A 121 0.62 -3.99 -17.23
C GLN A 121 0.15 -3.30 -15.95
N ASP A 122 -1.12 -2.97 -15.88
CA ASP A 122 -1.71 -2.38 -14.68
C ASP A 122 -1.80 -3.41 -13.54
N ILE A 123 -0.97 -3.24 -12.53
CA ILE A 123 -0.95 -4.14 -11.35
C ILE A 123 -2.15 -3.93 -10.43
N THR A 124 -2.84 -2.79 -10.53
CA THR A 124 -3.99 -2.49 -9.67
C THR A 124 -5.12 -3.49 -9.87
N VAL A 125 -5.33 -3.91 -11.12
CA VAL A 125 -6.35 -4.94 -11.46
C VAL A 125 -5.87 -6.37 -11.20
N GLN A 126 -4.59 -6.56 -10.90
CA GLN A 126 -3.97 -7.86 -10.67
C GLN A 126 -3.84 -8.23 -9.17
N GLY A 127 -4.56 -7.54 -8.30
CA GLY A 127 -4.58 -7.84 -6.87
C GLY A 127 -3.86 -6.83 -5.99
N PHE A 128 -3.45 -5.69 -6.56
CA PHE A 128 -2.75 -4.60 -5.85
C PHE A 128 -3.44 -3.24 -6.04
N PRO A 129 -4.75 -3.11 -5.75
CA PRO A 129 -5.54 -1.90 -6.05
C PRO A 129 -5.06 -0.65 -5.31
N PHE A 130 -4.47 -0.83 -4.15
CA PHE A 130 -3.99 0.25 -3.28
C PHE A 130 -2.46 0.26 -3.16
N PHE A 131 -1.77 -0.31 -4.16
CA PHE A 131 -0.32 -0.40 -4.09
C PHE A 131 0.33 0.99 -3.99
N HIS A 132 1.11 1.15 -2.95
CA HIS A 132 1.96 2.29 -2.72
C HIS A 132 3.33 1.81 -2.23
N GLY A 133 4.40 2.27 -2.88
CA GLY A 133 5.75 1.90 -2.50
C GLY A 133 6.57 1.27 -3.63
N ALA A 134 7.49 0.39 -3.29
CA ALA A 134 8.38 -0.26 -4.24
C ALA A 134 8.03 -1.74 -4.42
N MET A 135 7.99 -2.19 -5.67
CA MET A 135 7.78 -3.59 -6.03
C MET A 135 9.00 -4.11 -6.80
N ARG A 136 9.43 -5.32 -6.48
CA ARG A 136 10.45 -6.02 -7.25
C ARG A 136 9.78 -7.07 -8.12
N LEU A 137 9.93 -6.91 -9.44
CA LEU A 137 9.52 -7.90 -10.42
C LEU A 137 10.76 -8.63 -10.93
N LYS A 138 10.62 -9.92 -11.15
CA LYS A 138 11.70 -10.77 -11.67
C LYS A 138 11.18 -11.58 -12.85
N ARG A 139 11.94 -11.61 -13.92
CA ARG A 139 11.64 -12.43 -15.10
C ARG A 139 12.90 -13.10 -15.63
N THR A 140 12.80 -14.34 -15.99
CA THR A 140 13.82 -15.05 -16.74
C THR A 140 13.52 -14.92 -18.24
N ILE A 141 14.51 -14.55 -19.02
CA ILE A 141 14.43 -14.45 -20.48
C ILE A 141 15.58 -15.24 -21.13
N THR A 142 15.31 -15.86 -22.27
CA THR A 142 16.33 -16.48 -23.08
C THR A 142 16.59 -15.63 -24.30
N VAL A 143 17.84 -15.20 -24.50
CA VAL A 143 18.23 -14.36 -25.62
C VAL A 143 19.28 -15.06 -26.51
N GLN A 144 19.19 -14.83 -27.80
CA GLN A 144 20.18 -15.33 -28.77
C GLN A 144 21.27 -14.30 -29.04
N SER A 145 20.96 -13.02 -28.87
CA SER A 145 21.83 -11.87 -29.08
C SER A 145 21.81 -10.96 -27.90
N THR A 146 22.91 -10.30 -27.61
CA THR A 146 23.03 -9.35 -26.50
C THR A 146 22.61 -7.93 -26.86
N ASN A 147 22.32 -7.62 -28.11
CA ASN A 147 21.91 -6.27 -28.53
C ASN A 147 20.43 -6.01 -28.19
N TRP A 148 20.16 -5.64 -26.96
CA TRP A 148 18.81 -5.44 -26.45
C TRP A 148 18.67 -4.10 -25.73
N GLN A 149 17.54 -3.44 -25.98
CA GLN A 149 17.08 -2.30 -25.21
C GLN A 149 15.82 -2.67 -24.44
N LEU A 150 15.80 -2.35 -23.15
CA LEU A 150 14.57 -2.31 -22.38
C LEU A 150 13.83 -1.02 -22.69
N ARG A 151 12.58 -1.12 -23.09
CA ARG A 151 11.67 0.02 -23.21
C ARG A 151 10.53 -0.14 -22.21
N CYS A 152 10.30 0.89 -21.40
CA CYS A 152 9.19 0.96 -20.49
C CYS A 152 8.10 1.85 -21.08
N ALA A 153 7.02 1.23 -21.58
CA ALA A 153 5.85 1.96 -22.05
C ALA A 153 4.85 2.08 -20.87
N GLY A 154 4.66 3.27 -20.35
CA GLY A 154 3.73 3.51 -19.26
C GLY A 154 4.19 4.57 -18.26
N ARG A 155 3.39 4.77 -17.21
CA ARG A 155 3.68 5.75 -16.16
C ARG A 155 4.52 5.11 -15.04
N VAL A 156 5.79 4.86 -15.31
CA VAL A 156 6.73 4.45 -14.27
C VAL A 156 7.49 5.70 -13.81
N GLN A 157 7.35 6.04 -12.54
CA GLN A 157 8.04 7.20 -11.97
C GLN A 157 9.53 6.92 -11.78
N TYR A 158 9.87 5.71 -11.35
CA TYR A 158 11.23 5.32 -11.03
C TYR A 158 11.40 3.81 -11.14
N MET A 159 12.36 3.34 -11.92
CA MET A 159 12.68 1.93 -12.04
C MET A 159 14.19 1.69 -11.94
N ARG A 160 14.60 0.81 -11.05
CA ARG A 160 15.96 0.26 -11.04
C ARG A 160 15.97 -1.09 -11.74
N VAL A 161 16.85 -1.23 -12.71
CA VAL A 161 16.98 -2.44 -13.51
C VAL A 161 18.24 -3.20 -13.09
N PHE A 162 18.08 -4.47 -12.88
CA PHE A 162 19.19 -5.41 -12.62
C PHE A 162 19.14 -6.51 -13.68
N VAL A 163 20.30 -6.92 -14.16
CA VAL A 163 20.46 -8.01 -15.11
C VAL A 163 21.52 -8.94 -14.55
N ASN A 164 21.19 -10.21 -14.39
CA ASN A 164 22.10 -11.23 -13.85
C ASN A 164 22.72 -10.83 -12.49
N GLY A 165 21.95 -10.11 -11.66
CA GLY A 165 22.39 -9.60 -10.37
C GLY A 165 23.22 -8.30 -10.43
N GLN A 166 23.59 -7.81 -11.58
CA GLN A 166 24.30 -6.56 -11.77
C GLN A 166 23.33 -5.40 -12.00
N LYS A 167 23.65 -4.21 -11.49
CA LYS A 167 22.85 -3.01 -11.74
C LYS A 167 23.05 -2.57 -13.20
N GLY A 168 22.04 -2.73 -14.03
CA GLY A 168 22.03 -2.31 -15.42
C GLY A 168 21.76 -0.84 -15.62
N GLY A 169 20.99 -0.22 -14.71
CA GLY A 169 20.68 1.20 -14.80
C GLY A 169 19.42 1.61 -14.05
N THR A 170 19.00 2.84 -14.33
CA THR A 170 17.83 3.47 -13.74
C THR A 170 17.04 4.19 -14.81
N LEU A 171 15.73 3.93 -14.88
CA LEU A 171 14.79 4.71 -15.68
C LEU A 171 14.09 5.71 -14.75
N LEU A 172 14.24 6.99 -15.03
CA LEU A 172 13.61 8.09 -14.29
C LEU A 172 13.06 9.14 -15.26
N PHE A 173 13.88 9.62 -16.18
CA PHE A 173 13.50 10.59 -17.22
C PHE A 173 13.60 10.02 -18.64
N SER A 174 14.09 8.80 -18.77
CA SER A 174 14.15 8.04 -20.02
C SER A 174 13.22 6.83 -19.93
N ASP A 175 12.60 6.48 -21.03
CA ASP A 175 11.79 5.27 -21.18
C ASP A 175 12.61 4.08 -21.69
N THR A 176 13.89 4.27 -22.01
CA THR A 176 14.77 3.26 -22.59
C THR A 176 16.07 3.09 -21.82
N LEU A 177 16.57 1.86 -21.81
CA LEU A 177 17.85 1.48 -21.21
C LEU A 177 18.52 0.41 -22.06
N ASP A 178 19.80 0.62 -22.40
CA ASP A 178 20.63 -0.38 -23.08
C ASP A 178 21.03 -1.51 -22.11
N LEU A 179 20.62 -2.73 -22.40
CA LEU A 179 20.95 -3.93 -21.63
C LEU A 179 22.13 -4.72 -22.21
N SER A 180 22.60 -4.34 -23.39
CA SER A 180 23.64 -5.09 -24.13
C SER A 180 24.88 -5.43 -23.31
N PRO A 181 25.39 -4.54 -22.43
CA PRO A 181 26.59 -4.84 -21.64
C PRO A 181 26.39 -5.89 -20.54
N TYR A 182 25.14 -6.24 -20.20
CA TYR A 182 24.80 -7.07 -19.05
C TYR A 182 24.22 -8.42 -19.44
N LEU A 183 23.85 -8.59 -20.73
CA LEU A 183 23.28 -9.82 -21.27
C LEU A 183 24.36 -10.75 -21.80
N HIS A 184 24.08 -12.04 -21.76
CA HIS A 184 24.83 -13.08 -22.48
C HIS A 184 23.87 -13.99 -23.25
N PRO A 185 24.31 -14.65 -24.33
CA PRO A 185 23.49 -15.63 -25.02
C PRO A 185 23.03 -16.72 -24.02
N GLY A 186 21.77 -17.14 -24.15
CA GLY A 186 21.16 -18.08 -23.24
C GLY A 186 20.24 -17.40 -22.22
N GLU A 187 20.12 -18.01 -21.05
CA GLU A 187 19.22 -17.58 -19.99
C GLU A 187 19.79 -16.38 -19.21
N ASN A 188 18.95 -15.35 -19.00
CA ASN A 188 19.26 -14.15 -18.24
C ASN A 188 18.11 -13.82 -17.28
N VAL A 189 18.41 -13.16 -16.17
CA VAL A 189 17.45 -12.82 -15.11
C VAL A 189 17.49 -11.33 -14.80
#